data_ce7be555c5708cc9cb1afa2eeb31aa63
#
_entry.id   ce7be555c5708cc9cb1afa2eeb31aa63
#
_cell.length_a   1.000
_cell.length_b   1.000
_cell.length_c   1.000
_cell.angle_alpha   90.00
_cell.angle_beta   90.00
_cell.angle_gamma   90.00
#
_symmetry.space_group_name_H-M   'P 1'
#
loop_
_entity.id
_entity.type
_entity.pdbx_description
1 polymer ?
#
loop_
_entity_poly.entity_id
_entity_poly.type
_entity_poly.pdbx_seq_one_letter_code
_entity_poly.pdbx_strand_id
1 'polypeptide(L)'
;MAEINLRGLRDLDKTQYPWVEVVLADFNTFLSDHASAEKKASGMALSMASHYPDRPEILIAMTDLAIEELAHYKQVINLILKRGLIPQSDRKDTYVVELNGKARKGRDEFLLDRLLIAALIERRGAERFELIARHLEDTQLANFYRNLAKSEARHWVLFVNLASGNYPESHIVSRFNELSEIENDILSGLPISCLLYTSDAADEEDSVDL
;
A
#
# COMPACT_ATOMS: atom_id res chain seq x y z
N MET A 1 13.11 -14.27 -15.00
CA MET A 1 13.19 -14.39 -13.54
C MET A 1 12.44 -15.65 -13.12
N ALA A 2 12.97 -16.45 -12.19
CA ALA A 2 12.22 -17.59 -11.65
C ALA A 2 11.06 -17.03 -10.81
N GLU A 3 9.83 -17.47 -11.09
CA GLU A 3 8.70 -17.10 -10.23
C GLU A 3 8.87 -17.78 -8.87
N ILE A 4 8.79 -17.00 -7.81
CA ILE A 4 8.83 -17.52 -6.45
C ILE A 4 7.58 -18.36 -6.16
N ASN A 5 7.76 -19.44 -5.40
CA ASN A 5 6.62 -20.22 -4.92
C ASN A 5 5.90 -19.46 -3.79
N LEU A 6 4.81 -18.79 -4.12
CA LEU A 6 4.00 -18.01 -3.17
C LEU A 6 3.34 -18.85 -2.06
N ARG A 7 3.35 -20.20 -2.18
CA ARG A 7 2.69 -21.11 -1.22
C ARG A 7 3.29 -21.11 0.18
N GLY A 8 4.55 -20.64 0.33
CA GLY A 8 5.21 -20.52 1.63
C GLY A 8 4.92 -19.21 2.36
N LEU A 9 4.34 -18.23 1.70
CA LEU A 9 4.02 -16.93 2.27
C LEU A 9 2.71 -17.00 3.07
N ARG A 10 2.76 -16.45 4.30
CA ARG A 10 1.58 -16.35 5.17
C ARG A 10 0.49 -15.52 4.49
N ASP A 11 -0.77 -15.94 4.64
CA ASP A 11 -1.91 -15.12 4.28
C ASP A 11 -2.07 -13.98 5.28
N LEU A 12 -2.54 -12.82 4.81
CA LEU A 12 -2.90 -11.71 5.68
C LEU A 12 -4.18 -12.04 6.44
N ASP A 13 -4.25 -11.62 7.68
CA ASP A 13 -5.49 -11.66 8.45
C ASP A 13 -6.51 -10.70 7.79
N LYS A 14 -7.73 -11.18 7.62
CA LYS A 14 -8.75 -10.45 6.86
C LYS A 14 -9.19 -9.20 7.59
N THR A 15 -9.33 -8.11 6.84
CA THR A 15 -9.98 -6.88 7.33
C THR A 15 -11.39 -7.21 7.81
N GLN A 16 -11.74 -6.73 9.00
CA GLN A 16 -13.04 -6.98 9.61
C GLN A 16 -14.14 -6.14 8.94
N TYR A 17 -15.37 -6.68 8.88
CA TYR A 17 -16.52 -6.02 8.27
C TYR A 17 -16.81 -4.60 8.80
N PRO A 18 -16.67 -4.30 10.11
CA PRO A 18 -16.89 -2.93 10.62
C PRO A 18 -16.04 -1.87 9.93
N TRP A 19 -14.86 -2.21 9.40
CA TRP A 19 -14.04 -1.25 8.65
C TRP A 19 -14.74 -0.77 7.36
N VAL A 20 -15.34 -1.67 6.59
CA VAL A 20 -16.01 -1.27 5.34
C VAL A 20 -17.26 -0.42 5.62
N GLU A 21 -17.98 -0.66 6.72
CA GLU A 21 -19.11 0.18 7.12
C GLU A 21 -18.68 1.62 7.40
N VAL A 22 -17.57 1.79 8.13
CA VAL A 22 -17.00 3.11 8.43
C VAL A 22 -16.53 3.81 7.15
N VAL A 23 -15.87 3.09 6.24
CA VAL A 23 -15.46 3.64 4.93
C VAL A 23 -16.66 4.08 4.10
N LEU A 24 -17.70 3.26 4.02
CA LEU A 24 -18.89 3.60 3.23
C LEU A 24 -19.72 4.74 3.86
N ALA A 25 -19.68 4.90 5.18
CA ALA A 25 -20.32 6.01 5.88
C ALA A 25 -19.66 7.37 5.60
N ASP A 26 -18.34 7.41 5.39
CA ASP A 26 -17.60 8.62 5.00
C ASP A 26 -16.66 8.36 3.80
N PHE A 27 -17.29 8.03 2.70
CA PHE A 27 -16.58 7.69 1.46
C PHE A 27 -15.82 8.88 0.85
N ASN A 28 -16.20 10.12 1.16
CA ASN A 28 -15.53 11.30 0.66
C ASN A 28 -14.17 11.51 1.34
N THR A 29 -14.09 11.30 2.64
CA THR A 29 -12.81 11.30 3.38
C THR A 29 -11.93 10.14 2.91
N PHE A 30 -12.51 8.94 2.76
CA PHE A 30 -11.79 7.80 2.20
C PHE A 30 -11.20 8.07 0.82
N LEU A 31 -11.93 8.72 -0.10
CA LEU A 31 -11.39 9.07 -1.43
C LEU A 31 -10.18 10.00 -1.35
N SER A 32 -10.20 10.96 -0.43
CA SER A 32 -9.06 11.88 -0.25
C SER A 32 -7.83 11.16 0.30
N ASP A 33 -8.03 10.27 1.27
CA ASP A 33 -6.96 9.44 1.82
C ASP A 33 -6.40 8.47 0.77
N HIS A 34 -7.27 7.80 0.01
CA HIS A 34 -6.89 6.93 -1.09
C HIS A 34 -6.04 7.69 -2.13
N ALA A 35 -6.46 8.88 -2.57
CA ALA A 35 -5.66 9.70 -3.46
C ALA A 35 -4.26 10.01 -2.87
N SER A 36 -4.20 10.32 -1.57
CA SER A 36 -2.94 10.55 -0.87
C SER A 36 -2.06 9.28 -0.86
N ALA A 37 -2.65 8.10 -0.64
CA ALA A 37 -1.94 6.82 -0.66
C ALA A 37 -1.29 6.53 -2.01
N GLU A 38 -2.03 6.66 -3.11
CA GLU A 38 -1.51 6.46 -4.48
C GLU A 38 -0.35 7.40 -4.80
N LYS A 39 -0.50 8.70 -4.45
CA LYS A 39 0.57 9.68 -4.62
C LYS A 39 1.83 9.30 -3.83
N LYS A 40 1.66 8.84 -2.59
CA LYS A 40 2.78 8.40 -1.73
C LYS A 40 3.42 7.11 -2.26
N ALA A 41 2.64 6.17 -2.80
CA ALA A 41 3.13 4.95 -3.43
C ALA A 41 4.01 5.28 -4.65
N SER A 42 3.56 6.17 -5.53
CA SER A 42 4.38 6.68 -6.64
C SER A 42 5.70 7.30 -6.14
N GLY A 43 5.65 8.15 -5.11
CA GLY A 43 6.84 8.76 -4.50
C GLY A 43 7.79 7.73 -3.88
N MET A 44 7.26 6.72 -3.22
CA MET A 44 8.04 5.60 -2.65
C MET A 44 8.77 4.83 -3.75
N ALA A 45 8.09 4.51 -4.86
CA ALA A 45 8.69 3.81 -5.99
C ALA A 45 9.85 4.62 -6.60
N LEU A 46 9.66 5.92 -6.84
CA LEU A 46 10.74 6.82 -7.31
C LEU A 46 11.90 6.92 -6.33
N SER A 47 11.60 6.99 -5.03
CA SER A 47 12.62 6.95 -3.98
C SER A 47 13.42 5.64 -4.02
N MET A 48 12.75 4.50 -4.21
CA MET A 48 13.44 3.20 -4.30
C MET A 48 14.32 3.14 -5.55
N ALA A 49 13.84 3.58 -6.71
CA ALA A 49 14.64 3.67 -7.94
C ALA A 49 15.91 4.51 -7.73
N SER A 50 15.79 5.65 -7.03
CA SER A 50 16.92 6.55 -6.75
C SER A 50 17.95 5.96 -5.79
N HIS A 51 17.55 5.09 -4.86
CA HIS A 51 18.45 4.47 -3.89
C HIS A 51 19.24 3.27 -4.46
N TYR A 52 18.75 2.66 -5.54
CA TYR A 52 19.35 1.47 -6.13
C TYR A 52 19.64 1.64 -7.65
N PRO A 53 20.40 2.68 -8.05
CA PRO A 53 20.67 2.96 -9.45
C PRO A 53 21.59 1.90 -10.10
N ASP A 54 22.27 1.10 -9.27
CA ASP A 54 23.14 -0.02 -9.66
C ASP A 54 22.36 -1.33 -9.89
N ARG A 55 21.02 -1.31 -9.75
CA ARG A 55 20.13 -2.46 -9.95
C ARG A 55 19.09 -2.17 -11.05
N PRO A 56 19.45 -2.45 -12.32
CA PRO A 56 18.58 -2.09 -13.47
C PRO A 56 17.16 -2.67 -13.38
N GLU A 57 17.01 -3.88 -12.86
CA GLU A 57 15.72 -4.54 -12.69
C GLU A 57 14.81 -3.79 -11.69
N ILE A 58 15.37 -3.26 -10.60
CA ILE A 58 14.65 -2.44 -9.63
C ILE A 58 14.35 -1.08 -10.24
N LEU A 59 15.33 -0.45 -10.90
CA LEU A 59 15.18 0.86 -11.51
C LEU A 59 14.02 0.89 -12.51
N ILE A 60 13.96 -0.09 -13.42
CA ILE A 60 12.91 -0.20 -14.43
C ILE A 60 11.56 -0.46 -13.75
N ALA A 61 11.47 -1.49 -12.91
CA ALA A 61 10.22 -1.88 -12.26
C ALA A 61 9.63 -0.77 -11.40
N MET A 62 10.46 -0.06 -10.65
CA MET A 62 10.01 1.05 -9.79
C MET A 62 9.62 2.29 -10.60
N THR A 63 10.24 2.53 -11.74
CA THR A 63 9.84 3.62 -12.64
C THR A 63 8.47 3.33 -13.26
N ASP A 64 8.24 2.10 -13.73
CA ASP A 64 6.96 1.69 -14.30
C ASP A 64 5.85 1.73 -13.23
N LEU A 65 6.12 1.22 -12.04
CA LEU A 65 5.20 1.27 -10.91
C LEU A 65 4.84 2.73 -10.55
N ALA A 66 5.82 3.62 -10.45
CA ALA A 66 5.56 5.03 -10.13
C ALA A 66 4.62 5.70 -11.13
N ILE A 67 4.72 5.37 -12.41
CA ILE A 67 3.81 5.87 -13.46
C ILE A 67 2.41 5.29 -13.27
N GLU A 68 2.27 4.00 -12.97
CA GLU A 68 0.98 3.34 -12.73
C GLU A 68 0.28 3.94 -11.51
N GLU A 69 0.98 4.11 -10.37
CA GLU A 69 0.44 4.73 -9.16
C GLU A 69 0.03 6.20 -9.38
N LEU A 70 0.81 6.95 -10.16
CA LEU A 70 0.45 8.32 -10.52
C LEU A 70 -0.81 8.36 -11.42
N ALA A 71 -1.02 7.34 -12.24
CA ALA A 71 -2.24 7.20 -13.02
C ALA A 71 -3.44 6.85 -12.13
N HIS A 72 -3.27 5.99 -11.12
CA HIS A 72 -4.30 5.71 -10.10
C HIS A 72 -4.66 6.97 -9.32
N TYR A 73 -3.68 7.70 -8.81
CA TYR A 73 -3.89 9.01 -8.19
C TYR A 73 -4.75 9.92 -9.04
N LYS A 74 -4.41 10.09 -10.33
CA LYS A 74 -5.17 10.92 -11.26
C LYS A 74 -6.62 10.45 -11.42
N GLN A 75 -6.85 9.13 -11.45
CA GLN A 75 -8.20 8.57 -11.55
C GLN A 75 -9.03 8.90 -10.30
N VAL A 76 -8.45 8.76 -9.11
CA VAL A 76 -9.14 9.08 -7.84
C VAL A 76 -9.41 10.58 -7.73
N ILE A 77 -8.45 11.44 -8.09
CA ILE A 77 -8.66 12.91 -8.14
C ILE A 77 -9.83 13.26 -9.08
N ASN A 78 -9.92 12.63 -10.24
CA ASN A 78 -11.03 12.85 -11.16
C ASN A 78 -12.38 12.42 -10.56
N LEU A 79 -12.41 11.34 -9.76
CA LEU A 79 -13.60 10.93 -9.01
C LEU A 79 -14.02 11.97 -7.98
N ILE A 80 -13.08 12.50 -7.21
CA ILE A 80 -13.30 13.55 -6.20
C ILE A 80 -13.89 14.80 -6.86
N LEU A 81 -13.24 15.29 -7.93
CA LEU A 81 -13.67 16.49 -8.65
C LEU A 81 -15.04 16.33 -9.33
N LYS A 82 -15.34 15.16 -9.89
CA LYS A 82 -16.68 14.86 -10.47
C LYS A 82 -17.79 14.88 -9.42
N ARG A 83 -17.48 14.66 -8.16
CA ARG A 83 -18.41 14.77 -7.02
C ARG A 83 -18.56 16.21 -6.52
N GLY A 84 -17.87 17.18 -7.13
CA GLY A 84 -17.86 18.58 -6.68
C GLY A 84 -17.07 18.80 -5.39
N LEU A 85 -16.18 17.88 -5.05
CA LEU A 85 -15.35 17.92 -3.84
C LEU A 85 -13.96 18.44 -4.16
N ILE A 86 -13.26 18.91 -3.13
CA ILE A 86 -11.84 19.27 -3.15
C ILE A 86 -11.10 18.23 -2.29
N PRO A 87 -9.96 17.67 -2.77
CA PRO A 87 -9.16 16.76 -1.97
C PRO A 87 -8.73 17.42 -0.65
N GLN A 88 -8.75 16.65 0.42
CA GLN A 88 -8.21 17.09 1.71
C GLN A 88 -6.68 17.09 1.66
N SER A 89 -6.04 17.81 2.60
CA SER A 89 -4.59 17.73 2.78
C SER A 89 -4.14 16.33 3.16
N ASP A 90 -2.90 15.99 2.79
CA ASP A 90 -2.31 14.68 3.14
C ASP A 90 -2.25 14.51 4.66
N ARG A 91 -2.58 13.30 5.10
CA ARG A 91 -2.40 12.88 6.49
C ARG A 91 -1.20 11.96 6.61
N LYS A 92 -0.59 11.94 7.79
CA LYS A 92 0.44 10.96 8.14
C LYS A 92 -0.22 9.60 8.28
N ASP A 93 0.30 8.61 7.59
CA ASP A 93 -0.19 7.23 7.68
C ASP A 93 0.59 6.47 8.75
N THR A 94 -0.02 6.30 9.91
CA THR A 94 0.60 5.64 11.07
C THR A 94 0.95 4.18 10.77
N TYR A 95 0.07 3.45 10.08
CA TYR A 95 0.32 2.06 9.68
C TYR A 95 1.59 1.94 8.82
N VAL A 96 1.67 2.75 7.75
CA VAL A 96 2.83 2.74 6.85
C VAL A 96 4.10 3.17 7.57
N VAL A 97 4.02 4.18 8.45
CA VAL A 97 5.17 4.65 9.24
C VAL A 97 5.66 3.57 10.20
N GLU A 98 4.76 2.94 10.96
CA GLU A 98 5.12 1.90 11.91
C GLU A 98 5.70 0.67 11.22
N LEU A 99 5.09 0.23 10.12
CA LEU A 99 5.56 -0.92 9.36
C LEU A 99 6.95 -0.66 8.74
N ASN A 100 7.17 0.52 8.14
CA ASN A 100 8.48 0.93 7.64
C ASN A 100 9.53 1.04 8.75
N GLY A 101 9.13 1.41 9.97
CA GLY A 101 9.99 1.44 11.16
C GLY A 101 10.54 0.07 11.56
N LYS A 102 9.96 -1.02 11.07
CA LYS A 102 10.41 -2.41 11.29
C LYS A 102 11.48 -2.88 10.31
N ALA A 103 11.82 -2.05 9.32
CA ALA A 103 12.88 -2.37 8.38
C ALA A 103 14.25 -2.40 9.08
N ARG A 104 15.03 -3.45 8.82
CA ARG A 104 16.40 -3.60 9.33
C ARG A 104 17.33 -2.60 8.64
N LYS A 105 18.44 -2.24 9.28
CA LYS A 105 19.31 -1.13 8.84
C LYS A 105 20.51 -1.58 7.98
N GLY A 106 20.79 -2.87 7.87
CA GLY A 106 21.86 -3.38 7.00
C GLY A 106 21.54 -3.13 5.53
N ARG A 107 22.54 -2.85 4.70
CA ARG A 107 22.30 -2.48 3.27
C ARG A 107 21.45 -3.52 2.53
N ASP A 108 21.79 -4.80 2.67
CA ASP A 108 21.10 -5.90 1.99
C ASP A 108 19.78 -6.24 2.70
N GLU A 109 19.78 -6.27 4.03
CA GLU A 109 18.56 -6.47 4.81
C GLU A 109 17.55 -5.34 4.58
N PHE A 110 18.02 -4.10 4.44
CA PHE A 110 17.16 -2.95 4.22
C PHE A 110 16.44 -3.02 2.88
N LEU A 111 17.14 -3.44 1.81
CA LEU A 111 16.50 -3.62 0.50
C LEU A 111 15.44 -4.73 0.57
N LEU A 112 15.78 -5.89 1.14
CA LEU A 112 14.82 -6.99 1.31
C LEU A 112 13.58 -6.50 2.07
N ASP A 113 13.77 -5.86 3.20
CA ASP A 113 12.67 -5.40 4.05
C ASP A 113 11.82 -4.34 3.33
N ARG A 114 12.41 -3.40 2.60
CA ARG A 114 11.65 -2.42 1.81
C ARG A 114 10.77 -3.09 0.75
N LEU A 115 11.31 -4.09 0.03
CA LEU A 115 10.54 -4.83 -0.97
C LEU A 115 9.39 -5.61 -0.31
N LEU A 116 9.64 -6.29 0.81
CA LEU A 116 8.63 -7.10 1.48
C LEU A 116 7.57 -6.26 2.20
N ILE A 117 7.95 -5.13 2.80
CA ILE A 117 7.01 -4.17 3.41
C ILE A 117 6.12 -3.57 2.32
N ALA A 118 6.69 -3.14 1.19
CA ALA A 118 5.89 -2.66 0.06
C ALA A 118 4.93 -3.76 -0.42
N ALA A 119 5.38 -5.00 -0.58
CA ALA A 119 4.51 -6.12 -0.94
C ALA A 119 3.34 -6.31 0.03
N LEU A 120 3.55 -6.16 1.34
CA LEU A 120 2.50 -6.27 2.35
C LEU A 120 1.48 -5.13 2.25
N ILE A 121 1.95 -3.89 2.05
CA ILE A 121 1.10 -2.71 1.87
C ILE A 121 0.19 -2.90 0.64
N GLU A 122 0.77 -3.27 -0.51
CA GLU A 122 0.01 -3.53 -1.74
C GLU A 122 -0.99 -4.69 -1.58
N ARG A 123 -0.57 -5.76 -0.90
CA ARG A 123 -1.45 -6.90 -0.63
C ARG A 123 -2.63 -6.52 0.26
N ARG A 124 -2.42 -5.65 1.26
CA ARG A 124 -3.47 -5.09 2.11
C ARG A 124 -4.38 -4.15 1.31
N GLY A 125 -3.82 -3.31 0.46
CA GLY A 125 -4.58 -2.46 -0.47
C GLY A 125 -5.48 -3.27 -1.38
N ALA A 126 -4.96 -4.32 -2.01
CA ALA A 126 -5.74 -5.23 -2.85
C ALA A 126 -6.92 -5.87 -2.12
N GLU A 127 -6.70 -6.35 -0.89
CA GLU A 127 -7.74 -6.96 -0.05
C GLU A 127 -8.83 -5.93 0.30
N ARG A 128 -8.45 -4.72 0.70
CA ARG A 128 -9.38 -3.66 1.09
C ARG A 128 -10.17 -3.11 -0.09
N PHE A 129 -9.54 -2.91 -1.24
CA PHE A 129 -10.25 -2.47 -2.45
C PHE A 129 -11.25 -3.53 -2.94
N GLU A 130 -10.91 -4.80 -2.88
CA GLU A 130 -11.86 -5.88 -3.21
C GLU A 130 -13.02 -5.92 -2.21
N LEU A 131 -12.75 -5.69 -0.92
CA LEU A 131 -13.79 -5.65 0.11
C LEU A 131 -14.75 -4.46 -0.12
N ILE A 132 -14.24 -3.26 -0.43
CA ILE A 132 -15.04 -2.09 -0.82
C ILE A 132 -15.87 -2.42 -2.07
N ALA A 133 -15.27 -2.97 -3.11
CA ALA A 133 -15.94 -3.27 -4.37
C ALA A 133 -17.14 -4.21 -4.21
N ARG A 134 -17.10 -5.10 -3.22
CA ARG A 134 -18.21 -6.04 -2.92
C ARG A 134 -19.40 -5.37 -2.24
N HIS A 135 -19.19 -4.25 -1.56
CA HIS A 135 -20.21 -3.59 -0.75
C HIS A 135 -20.71 -2.26 -1.36
N LEU A 136 -20.14 -1.83 -2.48
CA LEU A 136 -20.62 -0.66 -3.21
C LEU A 136 -21.86 -1.00 -4.05
N GLU A 137 -22.93 -0.20 -3.90
CA GLU A 137 -24.14 -0.30 -4.72
C GLU A 137 -23.93 0.23 -6.15
N ASP A 138 -23.12 1.29 -6.30
CA ASP A 138 -22.76 1.85 -7.60
C ASP A 138 -21.85 0.88 -8.37
N THR A 139 -22.40 0.26 -9.40
CA THR A 139 -21.70 -0.74 -10.23
C THR A 139 -20.47 -0.16 -10.93
N GLN A 140 -20.47 1.12 -11.35
CA GLN A 140 -19.31 1.74 -12.00
C GLN A 140 -18.17 1.93 -10.97
N LEU A 141 -18.50 2.41 -9.80
CA LEU A 141 -17.54 2.59 -8.71
C LEU A 141 -17.03 1.23 -8.19
N ALA A 142 -17.91 0.23 -8.06
CA ALA A 142 -17.52 -1.13 -7.70
C ALA A 142 -16.54 -1.74 -8.71
N ASN A 143 -16.76 -1.54 -10.01
CA ASN A 143 -15.85 -1.99 -11.05
C ASN A 143 -14.50 -1.25 -11.01
N PHE A 144 -14.52 0.04 -10.72
CA PHE A 144 -13.30 0.83 -10.51
C PHE A 144 -12.44 0.23 -9.40
N TYR A 145 -13.00 0.01 -8.19
CA TYR A 145 -12.26 -0.58 -7.08
C TYR A 145 -11.84 -2.03 -7.33
N ARG A 146 -12.64 -2.81 -8.05
CA ARG A 146 -12.24 -4.17 -8.46
C ARG A 146 -11.05 -4.18 -9.41
N ASN A 147 -10.92 -3.18 -10.28
CA ASN A 147 -9.77 -3.04 -11.16
C ASN A 147 -8.53 -2.60 -10.39
N LEU A 148 -8.66 -1.66 -9.46
CA LEU A 148 -7.57 -1.30 -8.55
C LEU A 148 -7.11 -2.52 -7.73
N ALA A 149 -8.02 -3.27 -7.11
CA ALA A 149 -7.66 -4.49 -6.38
C ALA A 149 -6.83 -5.47 -7.21
N LYS A 150 -7.12 -5.59 -8.51
CA LYS A 150 -6.32 -6.42 -9.42
C LYS A 150 -4.95 -5.80 -9.71
N SER A 151 -4.84 -4.48 -9.76
CA SER A 151 -3.56 -3.78 -9.93
C SER A 151 -2.68 -4.01 -8.73
N GLU A 152 -3.17 -3.72 -7.52
CA GLU A 152 -2.44 -3.95 -6.27
C GLU A 152 -2.05 -5.42 -6.09
N ALA A 153 -2.91 -6.35 -6.53
CA ALA A 153 -2.57 -7.77 -6.54
C ALA A 153 -1.37 -8.10 -7.46
N ARG A 154 -1.12 -7.34 -8.52
CA ARG A 154 0.08 -7.48 -9.35
C ARG A 154 1.29 -6.80 -8.71
N HIS A 155 1.08 -5.64 -8.05
CA HIS A 155 2.15 -4.87 -7.41
C HIS A 155 2.81 -5.67 -6.28
N TRP A 156 2.03 -6.30 -5.38
CA TRP A 156 2.65 -7.11 -4.34
C TRP A 156 3.45 -8.29 -4.90
N VAL A 157 2.98 -8.94 -5.97
CA VAL A 157 3.72 -10.01 -6.66
C VAL A 157 4.99 -9.47 -7.31
N LEU A 158 4.96 -8.27 -7.89
CA LEU A 158 6.14 -7.60 -8.44
C LEU A 158 7.23 -7.43 -7.39
N PHE A 159 6.88 -6.91 -6.21
CA PHE A 159 7.85 -6.71 -5.12
C PHE A 159 8.46 -8.02 -4.63
N VAL A 160 7.65 -9.09 -4.49
CA VAL A 160 8.16 -10.41 -4.10
C VAL A 160 9.07 -11.00 -5.18
N ASN A 161 8.75 -10.81 -6.46
CA ASN A 161 9.59 -11.25 -7.58
C ASN A 161 10.92 -10.48 -7.64
N LEU A 162 10.93 -9.18 -7.35
CA LEU A 162 12.17 -8.40 -7.22
C LEU A 162 13.03 -8.92 -6.06
N ALA A 163 12.40 -9.27 -4.93
CA ALA A 163 13.12 -9.91 -3.83
C ALA A 163 13.73 -11.24 -4.26
N SER A 164 12.98 -12.08 -5.01
CA SER A 164 13.46 -13.40 -5.47
C SER A 164 14.64 -13.32 -6.44
N GLY A 165 14.78 -12.25 -7.19
CA GLY A 165 15.93 -11.98 -8.03
C GLY A 165 17.21 -11.64 -7.26
N ASN A 166 17.11 -11.31 -5.98
CA ASN A 166 18.21 -10.79 -5.17
C ASN A 166 18.52 -11.63 -3.92
N TYR A 167 17.57 -12.46 -3.45
CA TYR A 167 17.69 -13.18 -2.16
C TYR A 167 17.21 -14.62 -2.27
N PRO A 168 17.76 -15.55 -1.44
CA PRO A 168 17.27 -16.91 -1.34
C PRO A 168 15.79 -16.98 -0.90
N GLU A 169 15.02 -17.90 -1.49
CA GLU A 169 13.60 -18.08 -1.18
C GLU A 169 13.32 -18.27 0.31
N SER A 170 14.17 -19.05 1.00
CA SER A 170 14.02 -19.28 2.45
C SER A 170 14.13 -17.98 3.28
N HIS A 171 14.99 -17.04 2.87
CA HIS A 171 15.11 -15.74 3.54
C HIS A 171 13.88 -14.87 3.28
N ILE A 172 13.37 -14.88 2.04
CA ILE A 172 12.17 -14.14 1.66
C ILE A 172 10.96 -14.65 2.45
N VAL A 173 10.72 -15.97 2.43
CA VAL A 173 9.58 -16.59 3.12
C VAL A 173 9.64 -16.34 4.62
N SER A 174 10.79 -16.57 5.24
CA SER A 174 10.95 -16.36 6.69
C SER A 174 10.67 -14.90 7.06
N ARG A 175 11.26 -13.94 6.33
CA ARG A 175 11.11 -12.53 6.66
C ARG A 175 9.73 -11.97 6.29
N PHE A 176 9.14 -12.42 5.21
CA PHE A 176 7.78 -12.03 4.84
C PHE A 176 6.77 -12.48 5.91
N ASN A 177 6.89 -13.71 6.41
CA ASN A 177 6.00 -14.25 7.43
C ASN A 177 6.15 -13.50 8.75
N GLU A 178 7.38 -13.18 9.16
CA GLU A 178 7.65 -12.33 10.33
C GLU A 178 7.02 -10.94 10.18
N LEU A 179 7.23 -10.29 9.04
CA LEU A 179 6.64 -8.96 8.77
C LEU A 179 5.11 -9.02 8.67
N SER A 180 4.52 -10.12 8.20
CA SER A 180 3.06 -10.31 8.18
C SER A 180 2.48 -10.41 9.59
N GLU A 181 3.18 -11.03 10.53
CA GLU A 181 2.77 -11.06 11.96
C GLU A 181 2.82 -9.65 12.56
N ILE A 182 3.90 -8.94 12.31
CA ILE A 182 4.07 -7.55 12.75
C ILE A 182 2.99 -6.63 12.16
N GLU A 183 2.68 -6.80 10.86
CA GLU A 183 1.61 -6.06 10.18
C GLU A 183 0.26 -6.27 10.85
N ASN A 184 -0.07 -7.52 11.17
CA ASN A 184 -1.30 -7.85 11.87
C ASN A 184 -1.37 -7.23 13.28
N ASP A 185 -0.27 -7.26 14.03
CA ASP A 185 -0.19 -6.63 15.35
C ASP A 185 -0.39 -5.11 15.26
N ILE A 186 0.23 -4.45 14.27
CA ILE A 186 0.05 -3.01 14.02
C ILE A 186 -1.43 -2.73 13.72
N LEU A 187 -2.05 -3.44 12.78
CA LEU A 187 -3.45 -3.23 12.41
C LEU A 187 -4.40 -3.46 13.59
N SER A 188 -4.15 -4.49 14.39
CA SER A 188 -4.97 -4.80 15.57
C SER A 188 -4.89 -3.73 16.65
N GLY A 189 -3.77 -3.00 16.72
CA GLY A 189 -3.56 -1.89 17.66
C GLY A 189 -4.14 -0.55 17.19
N LEU A 190 -4.49 -0.42 15.92
CA LEU A 190 -5.01 0.82 15.35
C LEU A 190 -6.55 0.89 15.46
N PRO A 191 -7.14 2.09 15.66
CA PRO A 191 -8.58 2.26 15.63
C PRO A 191 -9.14 2.00 14.23
N ILE A 192 -10.39 1.53 14.16
CA ILE A 192 -11.09 1.41 12.88
C ILE A 192 -11.49 2.82 12.43
N SER A 193 -11.07 3.21 11.23
CA SER A 193 -11.37 4.50 10.64
C SER A 193 -11.70 4.38 9.15
N CYS A 194 -12.17 5.46 8.53
CA CYS A 194 -12.48 5.52 7.09
C CYS A 194 -11.25 5.68 6.19
N LEU A 195 -10.04 5.46 6.70
CA LEU A 195 -8.80 5.57 5.94
C LEU A 195 -8.39 4.22 5.33
N LEU A 196 -7.65 4.26 4.24
CA LEU A 196 -7.20 3.05 3.54
C LEU A 196 -6.29 2.20 4.44
N TYR A 197 -5.39 2.84 5.19
CA TYR A 197 -4.51 2.20 6.15
C TYR A 197 -4.71 2.86 7.52
N THR A 198 -5.76 2.57 8.18
CA THR A 198 -6.24 3.11 9.45
C THR A 198 -5.26 3.98 10.26
N SER A 199 -5.59 5.25 10.50
CA SER A 199 -5.00 6.08 11.54
C SER A 199 -5.92 7.25 11.90
N ASP A 200 -6.18 7.40 13.19
CA ASP A 200 -6.75 8.58 13.83
C ASP A 200 -5.81 9.09 14.93
N ALA A 201 -4.52 9.22 14.63
CA ALA A 201 -3.72 10.11 15.45
C ALA A 201 -4.06 11.53 15.02
N ALA A 202 -4.66 12.31 15.93
CA ALA A 202 -4.87 13.74 15.74
C ALA A 202 -3.55 14.37 15.25
N ASP A 203 -3.65 15.19 14.20
CA ASP A 203 -2.52 15.96 13.68
C ASP A 203 -1.93 16.79 14.83
N GLU A 204 -0.74 16.42 15.32
CA GLU A 204 0.15 17.41 15.87
C GLU A 204 0.58 18.26 14.67
N GLU A 205 0.08 19.48 14.64
CA GLU A 205 0.49 20.51 13.69
C GLU A 205 2.02 20.66 13.79
N ASP A 206 2.75 20.00 12.88
CA ASP A 206 4.09 20.44 12.55
C ASP A 206 3.94 21.79 11.81
N SER A 207 3.90 22.87 12.59
CA SER A 207 4.12 24.22 12.09
C SER A 207 5.54 24.26 11.53
N VAL A 208 5.64 24.09 10.23
CA VAL A 208 6.87 24.45 9.50
C VAL A 208 6.86 25.97 9.41
N ASP A 209 7.57 26.61 10.33
CA ASP A 209 7.98 28.00 10.15
C ASP A 209 8.86 28.10 8.88
N LEU A 210 8.40 28.88 7.94
CA LEU A 210 9.11 29.28 6.72
C LEU A 210 10.22 30.26 7.06
#